data_d7e37df91c15dccba48c3e7a8b868a72
#
_entry.id   d7e37df91c15dccba48c3e7a8b868a72
#
_cell.length_a   1.000
_cell.length_b   1.000
_cell.length_c   1.000
_cell.angle_alpha   90.00
_cell.angle_beta   90.00
_cell.angle_gamma   90.00
#
_symmetry.space_group_name_H-M   'P 1'
#
loop_
_entity.id
_entity.type
_entity.pdbx_description
1 polymer ?
#
loop_
_entity_poly.entity_id
_entity_poly.type
_entity_poly.pdbx_seq_one_letter_code
_entity_poly.pdbx_strand_id
1 'polypeptide(L)'
;MKAGIIGLPKTGKTTIFNALTQGEQNTDKYAPPSLTANIGVVQVADERIDKLSELYKPKKTISATIEYHDYPGIFYKESETSETALLSDIKNAEAFILVLRGFRDEELEGLYPLDTPLEQFQHFQEEMLLYDLIIAEKRLEKIKLGYKRGVKTPAVQIEEK
;
A
#
# COMPACT_ATOMS: atom_id res chain seq x y z
N MET A 1 -5.97 -12.77 0.22
CA MET A 1 -4.74 -11.98 0.40
C MET A 1 -5.01 -10.58 -0.09
N LYS A 2 -4.65 -9.56 0.71
CA LYS A 2 -4.70 -8.14 0.35
C LYS A 2 -3.33 -7.66 -0.11
N ALA A 3 -3.22 -7.15 -1.34
CA ALA A 3 -2.00 -6.59 -1.89
C ALA A 3 -2.19 -5.10 -2.19
N GLY A 4 -1.37 -4.25 -1.56
CA GLY A 4 -1.38 -2.80 -1.76
C GLY A 4 -0.40 -2.39 -2.85
N ILE A 5 -0.87 -1.64 -3.85
CA ILE A 5 -0.02 -1.03 -4.87
C ILE A 5 0.33 0.38 -4.41
N ILE A 6 1.60 0.61 -4.16
CA ILE A 6 2.13 1.83 -3.54
C ILE A 6 3.27 2.43 -4.37
N GLY A 7 3.58 3.68 -4.14
CA GLY A 7 4.66 4.40 -4.83
C GLY A 7 4.34 5.88 -4.98
N LEU A 8 5.28 6.63 -5.53
CA LEU A 8 5.15 8.07 -5.75
C LEU A 8 4.02 8.40 -6.76
N PRO A 9 3.52 9.63 -6.80
CA PRO A 9 2.56 10.04 -7.82
C PRO A 9 3.09 9.81 -9.23
N LYS A 10 2.19 9.44 -10.16
CA LYS A 10 2.50 9.28 -11.60
C LYS A 10 3.61 8.27 -11.94
N THR A 11 3.82 7.27 -11.08
CA THR A 11 4.76 6.16 -11.36
C THR A 11 4.16 5.02 -12.17
N GLY A 12 2.85 5.07 -12.47
CA GLY A 12 2.15 4.03 -13.24
C GLY A 12 1.39 3.01 -12.36
N LYS A 13 1.13 3.31 -11.08
CA LYS A 13 0.38 2.42 -10.18
C LYS A 13 -0.96 1.98 -10.74
N THR A 14 -1.81 2.93 -11.13
CA THR A 14 -3.14 2.66 -11.68
C THR A 14 -3.07 1.90 -13.02
N THR A 15 -2.02 2.10 -13.81
CA THR A 15 -1.79 1.33 -15.03
C THR A 15 -1.53 -0.15 -14.69
N ILE A 16 -0.68 -0.41 -13.68
CA ILE A 16 -0.43 -1.77 -13.19
C ILE A 16 -1.68 -2.37 -12.57
N PHE A 17 -2.43 -1.60 -11.78
CA PHE A 17 -3.71 -2.03 -11.21
C PHE A 17 -4.69 -2.46 -12.31
N ASN A 18 -4.88 -1.65 -13.36
CA ASN A 18 -5.74 -1.98 -14.48
C ASN A 18 -5.28 -3.26 -15.19
N ALA A 19 -3.99 -3.42 -15.41
CA ALA A 19 -3.44 -4.63 -16.03
C ALA A 19 -3.69 -5.88 -15.18
N LEU A 20 -3.57 -5.78 -13.86
CA LEU A 20 -3.79 -6.90 -12.94
C LEU A 20 -5.27 -7.26 -12.78
N THR A 21 -6.14 -6.26 -12.77
CA THR A 21 -7.58 -6.43 -12.46
C THR A 21 -8.46 -6.48 -13.70
N GLN A 22 -7.89 -6.29 -14.90
CA GLN A 22 -8.63 -6.05 -16.15
C GLN A 22 -9.63 -4.89 -16.01
N GLY A 23 -9.27 -3.91 -15.18
CA GLY A 23 -10.08 -2.73 -14.88
C GLY A 23 -9.83 -1.60 -15.88
N GLU A 24 -10.70 -0.58 -15.84
CA GLU A 24 -10.63 0.61 -16.69
C GLU A 24 -10.56 1.90 -15.84
N GLN A 25 -9.78 1.90 -14.76
CA GLN A 25 -9.61 3.11 -13.96
C GLN A 25 -8.87 4.19 -14.75
N ASN A 26 -9.22 5.45 -14.49
CA ASN A 26 -8.62 6.57 -15.20
C ASN A 26 -7.11 6.65 -14.96
N THR A 27 -6.33 6.59 -16.03
CA THR A 27 -4.87 6.69 -16.03
C THR A 27 -4.36 8.02 -16.61
N ASP A 28 -5.25 9.00 -16.80
CA ASP A 28 -4.86 10.29 -17.34
C ASP A 28 -3.81 10.96 -16.45
N LYS A 29 -2.70 11.36 -17.07
CA LYS A 29 -1.58 12.00 -16.37
C LYS A 29 -1.95 13.38 -15.78
N TYR A 30 -3.00 14.01 -16.29
CA TYR A 30 -3.49 15.31 -15.80
C TYR A 30 -4.64 15.19 -14.80
N ALA A 31 -5.19 14.00 -14.60
CA ALA A 31 -6.23 13.80 -13.60
C ALA A 31 -5.70 14.13 -12.18
N PRO A 32 -6.51 14.82 -11.36
CA PRO A 32 -6.14 15.06 -9.97
C PRO A 32 -5.96 13.72 -9.25
N PRO A 33 -5.06 13.65 -8.26
CA PRO A 33 -4.88 12.45 -7.46
C PRO A 33 -6.20 12.01 -6.82
N SER A 34 -6.52 10.72 -6.91
CA SER A 34 -7.64 10.16 -6.13
C SER A 34 -7.30 10.20 -4.65
N LEU A 35 -8.27 10.54 -3.81
CA LEU A 35 -8.12 10.49 -2.35
C LEU A 35 -8.46 9.11 -1.76
N THR A 36 -9.04 8.23 -2.55
CA THR A 36 -9.47 6.88 -2.12
C THR A 36 -8.79 5.82 -2.97
N ALA A 37 -8.48 4.68 -2.35
CA ALA A 37 -7.94 3.54 -3.06
C ALA A 37 -8.98 2.91 -3.99
N ASN A 38 -8.56 2.53 -5.21
CA ASN A 38 -9.35 1.65 -6.06
C ASN A 38 -9.14 0.21 -5.61
N ILE A 39 -10.21 -0.58 -5.58
CA ILE A 39 -10.17 -1.97 -5.13
C ILE A 39 -10.59 -2.89 -6.28
N GLY A 40 -9.81 -3.93 -6.52
CA GLY A 40 -10.10 -4.97 -7.50
C GLY A 40 -9.81 -6.36 -6.94
N VAL A 41 -10.72 -7.31 -7.15
CA VAL A 41 -10.56 -8.69 -6.70
C VAL A 41 -10.36 -9.59 -7.92
N VAL A 42 -9.25 -10.34 -7.90
CA VAL A 42 -8.86 -11.24 -8.99
C VAL A 42 -8.72 -12.66 -8.49
N GLN A 43 -9.24 -13.61 -9.24
CA GLN A 43 -9.02 -15.04 -8.99
C GLN A 43 -7.64 -15.46 -9.49
N VAL A 44 -6.92 -16.21 -8.68
CA VAL A 44 -5.63 -16.79 -9.08
C VAL A 44 -5.93 -18.02 -9.94
N ALA A 45 -5.56 -17.95 -11.22
CA ALA A 45 -5.59 -19.12 -12.10
C ALA A 45 -4.51 -20.11 -11.69
N ASP A 46 -4.87 -21.37 -11.47
CA ASP A 46 -3.93 -22.45 -11.13
C ASP A 46 -4.37 -23.75 -11.81
N GLU A 47 -3.62 -24.14 -12.83
CA GLU A 47 -3.88 -25.37 -13.59
C GLU A 47 -3.92 -26.65 -12.72
N ARG A 48 -3.25 -26.62 -11.56
CA ARG A 48 -3.27 -27.76 -10.62
C ARG A 48 -4.66 -27.92 -10.00
N ILE A 49 -5.32 -26.82 -9.69
CA ILE A 49 -6.69 -26.81 -9.16
C ILE A 49 -7.64 -27.31 -10.25
N ASP A 50 -7.46 -26.90 -11.50
CA ASP A 50 -8.29 -27.33 -12.62
C ASP A 50 -8.16 -28.86 -12.84
N LYS A 51 -6.93 -29.38 -12.88
CA LYS A 51 -6.66 -30.82 -13.00
C LYS A 51 -7.23 -31.64 -11.83
N LEU A 52 -7.11 -31.13 -10.60
CA LEU A 52 -7.70 -31.78 -9.43
C LEU A 52 -9.23 -31.76 -9.48
N SER A 53 -9.82 -30.67 -9.93
CA SER A 53 -11.28 -30.56 -10.14
C SER A 53 -11.79 -31.54 -11.18
N GLU A 54 -11.08 -31.71 -12.28
CA GLU A 54 -11.43 -32.71 -13.30
C GLU A 54 -11.37 -34.15 -12.76
N LEU A 55 -10.35 -34.45 -11.97
CA LEU A 55 -10.10 -35.75 -11.39
C LEU A 55 -11.14 -36.14 -10.32
N TYR A 56 -11.37 -35.24 -9.37
CA TYR A 56 -12.19 -35.51 -8.19
C TYR A 56 -13.66 -35.08 -8.33
N LYS A 57 -13.99 -34.30 -9.36
CA LYS A 57 -15.35 -33.78 -9.66
C LYS A 57 -16.08 -33.26 -8.41
N PRO A 58 -15.50 -32.30 -7.68
CA PRO A 58 -16.09 -31.75 -6.47
C PRO A 58 -17.41 -31.02 -6.80
N LYS A 59 -18.29 -30.89 -5.82
CA LYS A 59 -19.51 -30.08 -5.97
C LYS A 59 -19.25 -28.59 -6.23
N LYS A 60 -18.11 -28.07 -5.77
CA LYS A 60 -17.69 -26.69 -5.95
C LYS A 60 -16.18 -26.58 -5.91
N THR A 61 -15.59 -25.89 -6.86
CA THR A 61 -14.19 -25.48 -6.87
C THR A 61 -14.09 -23.99 -6.51
N ILE A 62 -13.23 -23.63 -5.58
CA ILE A 62 -13.02 -22.25 -5.15
C ILE A 62 -11.53 -21.95 -5.36
N SER A 63 -11.23 -21.03 -6.27
CA SER A 63 -9.87 -20.52 -6.47
C SER A 63 -9.50 -19.52 -5.37
N ALA A 64 -8.20 -19.41 -5.09
CA ALA A 64 -7.69 -18.33 -4.24
C ALA A 64 -7.96 -16.99 -4.90
N THR A 65 -8.15 -15.95 -4.08
CA THR A 65 -8.35 -14.58 -4.57
C THR A 65 -7.29 -13.64 -4.01
N ILE A 66 -6.90 -12.67 -4.82
CA ILE A 66 -6.09 -11.52 -4.42
C ILE A 66 -6.95 -10.27 -4.56
N GLU A 67 -7.00 -9.47 -3.51
CA GLU A 67 -7.62 -8.18 -3.47
C GLU A 67 -6.52 -7.12 -3.65
N TYR A 68 -6.49 -6.45 -4.80
CA TYR A 68 -5.56 -5.37 -5.10
C TYR A 68 -6.14 -4.03 -4.68
N HIS A 69 -5.35 -3.23 -3.98
CA HIS A 69 -5.68 -1.87 -3.59
C HIS A 69 -4.70 -0.91 -4.27
N ASP A 70 -5.18 -0.09 -5.22
CA ASP A 70 -4.40 0.97 -5.84
C ASP A 70 -4.47 2.21 -4.94
N TYR A 71 -3.45 2.41 -4.13
CA TYR A 71 -3.37 3.55 -3.24
C TYR A 71 -2.94 4.82 -3.97
N PRO A 72 -3.46 6.01 -3.55
CA PRO A 72 -2.96 7.28 -4.03
C PRO A 72 -1.45 7.39 -3.87
N GLY A 73 -0.81 8.29 -4.62
CA GLY A 73 0.62 8.54 -4.47
C GLY A 73 0.95 8.98 -3.05
N ILE A 74 1.80 8.22 -2.38
CA ILE A 74 2.23 8.45 -1.00
C ILE A 74 3.40 9.43 -1.02
N PHE A 75 3.56 10.22 0.07
CA PHE A 75 4.69 11.12 0.31
C PHE A 75 4.79 12.34 -0.61
N TYR A 76 3.68 12.81 -1.17
CA TYR A 76 3.62 14.11 -1.82
C TYR A 76 2.86 15.10 -0.92
N LYS A 77 3.47 16.26 -0.66
CA LYS A 77 3.12 17.28 0.35
C LYS A 77 1.71 17.91 0.26
N GLU A 78 0.63 17.15 0.37
CA GLU A 78 -0.71 17.75 0.31
C GLU A 78 -1.65 17.40 1.48
N SER A 79 -1.31 17.64 2.68
CA SER A 79 -2.14 17.58 3.89
C SER A 79 -1.91 16.41 4.86
N GLU A 80 -1.51 16.76 6.07
CA GLU A 80 -1.28 15.85 7.20
C GLU A 80 -2.49 14.97 7.58
N THR A 81 -3.71 15.37 7.23
CA THR A 81 -4.93 14.65 7.59
C THR A 81 -5.28 13.50 6.64
N SER A 82 -4.94 13.61 5.35
CA SER A 82 -5.19 12.52 4.39
C SER A 82 -4.13 11.42 4.47
N GLU A 83 -2.90 11.76 4.84
CA GLU A 83 -1.82 10.79 5.03
C GLU A 83 -2.11 9.81 6.17
N THR A 84 -2.63 10.26 7.29
CA THR A 84 -2.94 9.39 8.43
C THR A 84 -4.04 8.36 8.14
N ALA A 85 -5.05 8.71 7.35
CA ALA A 85 -6.10 7.79 6.94
C ALA A 85 -5.56 6.74 5.95
N LEU A 86 -4.81 7.19 4.94
CA LEU A 86 -4.19 6.34 3.93
C LEU A 86 -3.22 5.33 4.55
N LEU A 87 -2.40 5.77 5.48
CA LEU A 87 -1.43 4.92 6.17
C LEU A 87 -2.11 3.92 7.12
N SER A 88 -3.29 4.26 7.66
CA SER A 88 -4.12 3.29 8.39
C SER A 88 -4.63 2.17 7.49
N ASP A 89 -5.01 2.48 6.25
CA ASP A 89 -5.46 1.49 5.29
C ASP A 89 -4.31 0.62 4.77
N ILE A 90 -3.15 1.22 4.54
CA ILE A 90 -1.92 0.50 4.14
C ILE A 90 -1.53 -0.56 5.16
N LYS A 91 -1.66 -0.29 6.46
CA LYS A 91 -1.36 -1.27 7.52
C LYS A 91 -2.17 -2.56 7.45
N ASN A 92 -3.31 -2.55 6.78
CA ASN A 92 -4.18 -3.70 6.61
C ASN A 92 -3.80 -4.55 5.40
N ALA A 93 -2.81 -4.15 4.59
CA ALA A 93 -2.31 -4.94 3.48
C ALA A 93 -1.35 -6.03 3.98
N GLU A 94 -1.47 -7.22 3.39
CA GLU A 94 -0.63 -8.38 3.71
C GLU A 94 0.66 -8.40 2.88
N ALA A 95 0.65 -7.70 1.72
CA ALA A 95 1.79 -7.55 0.83
C ALA A 95 1.75 -6.20 0.13
N PHE A 96 2.91 -5.71 -0.30
CA PHE A 96 3.04 -4.47 -1.08
C PHE A 96 3.69 -4.72 -2.43
N ILE A 97 3.19 -4.01 -3.43
CA ILE A 97 3.77 -3.88 -4.76
C ILE A 97 4.24 -2.43 -4.88
N LEU A 98 5.54 -2.19 -4.69
CA LEU A 98 6.12 -0.87 -4.86
C LEU A 98 6.37 -0.60 -6.33
N VAL A 99 5.74 0.44 -6.87
CA VAL A 99 5.87 0.86 -8.26
C VAL A 99 6.82 2.04 -8.36
N LEU A 100 7.94 1.83 -9.04
CA LEU A 100 8.96 2.83 -9.30
C LEU A 100 8.88 3.30 -10.74
N ARG A 101 9.11 4.60 -11.00
CA ARG A 101 9.15 5.14 -12.36
C ARG A 101 10.52 4.89 -12.98
N GLY A 102 10.56 4.03 -14.02
CA GLY A 102 11.77 3.78 -14.81
C GLY A 102 11.75 4.44 -16.20
N PHE A 103 10.65 5.09 -16.57
CA PHE A 103 10.51 5.81 -17.83
C PHE A 103 10.76 7.32 -17.66
N ARG A 104 11.17 7.98 -18.73
CA ARG A 104 11.31 9.43 -18.81
C ARG A 104 10.09 10.05 -19.47
N ASP A 105 9.63 11.18 -18.93
CA ASP A 105 8.57 11.99 -19.46
C ASP A 105 8.84 13.45 -19.03
N GLU A 106 9.23 14.30 -19.99
CA GLU A 106 9.69 15.66 -19.71
C GLU A 106 8.64 16.51 -18.97
N GLU A 107 7.35 16.30 -19.25
CA GLU A 107 6.28 17.02 -18.57
C GLU A 107 6.14 16.57 -17.12
N LEU A 108 6.24 15.26 -16.88
CA LEU A 108 6.18 14.71 -15.53
C LEU A 108 7.45 15.04 -14.73
N GLU A 109 8.60 15.12 -15.38
CA GLU A 109 9.87 15.53 -14.73
C GLU A 109 9.79 16.98 -14.23
N GLY A 110 9.09 17.86 -14.96
CA GLY A 110 8.86 19.24 -14.52
C GLY A 110 7.92 19.36 -13.30
N LEU A 111 6.92 18.48 -13.20
CA LEU A 111 5.93 18.50 -12.12
C LEU A 111 6.33 17.62 -10.92
N TYR A 112 6.93 16.49 -11.20
CA TYR A 112 7.35 15.46 -10.23
C TYR A 112 8.78 15.04 -10.56
N PRO A 113 9.78 15.87 -10.22
CA PRO A 113 11.18 15.49 -10.41
C PRO A 113 11.43 14.20 -9.62
N LEU A 114 11.77 13.17 -10.33
CA LEU A 114 12.07 11.87 -9.75
C LEU A 114 13.50 11.48 -10.13
N ASP A 115 14.20 11.06 -9.13
CA ASP A 115 15.52 10.46 -9.23
C ASP A 115 15.48 9.09 -9.93
N THR A 116 16.60 8.43 -9.99
CA THR A 116 16.68 7.06 -10.50
C THR A 116 15.76 6.12 -9.72
N PRO A 117 15.31 4.99 -10.29
CA PRO A 117 14.49 4.03 -9.54
C PRO A 117 15.11 3.56 -8.22
N LEU A 118 16.44 3.52 -8.13
CA LEU A 118 17.15 3.17 -6.89
C LEU A 118 16.98 4.27 -5.83
N GLU A 119 17.14 5.54 -6.21
CA GLU A 119 16.94 6.68 -5.31
C GLU A 119 15.48 6.80 -4.86
N GLN A 120 14.52 6.57 -5.77
CA GLN A 120 13.11 6.47 -5.41
C GLN A 120 12.84 5.39 -4.35
N PHE A 121 13.48 4.22 -4.50
CA PHE A 121 13.37 3.14 -3.53
C PHE A 121 13.97 3.52 -2.17
N GLN A 122 15.15 4.13 -2.17
CA GLN A 122 15.82 4.60 -0.94
C GLN A 122 14.97 5.65 -0.23
N HIS A 123 14.49 6.64 -0.96
CA HIS A 123 13.60 7.67 -0.41
C HIS A 123 12.33 7.05 0.18
N PHE A 124 11.72 6.11 -0.53
CA PHE A 124 10.55 5.39 0.00
C PHE A 124 10.85 4.65 1.30
N GLN A 125 12.01 3.99 1.41
CA GLN A 125 12.42 3.31 2.64
C GLN A 125 12.62 4.30 3.80
N GLU A 126 13.28 5.43 3.55
CA GLU A 126 13.52 6.47 4.55
C GLU A 126 12.20 7.04 5.09
N GLU A 127 11.24 7.34 4.22
CA GLU A 127 9.92 7.84 4.60
C GLU A 127 9.13 6.81 5.42
N MET A 128 9.17 5.54 5.04
CA MET A 128 8.52 4.47 5.80
C MET A 128 9.12 4.30 7.20
N LEU A 129 10.45 4.37 7.31
CA LEU A 129 11.15 4.32 8.61
C LEU A 129 10.81 5.52 9.50
N LEU A 130 10.77 6.72 8.91
CA LEU A 130 10.38 7.93 9.64
C LEU A 130 8.94 7.81 10.16
N TYR A 131 8.06 7.24 9.35
CA TYR A 131 6.68 7.04 9.72
C TYR A 131 6.51 6.03 10.85
N ASP A 132 7.22 4.92 10.79
CA ASP A 132 7.23 3.92 11.86
C ASP A 132 7.76 4.51 13.17
N LEU A 133 8.79 5.37 13.09
CA LEU A 133 9.32 6.09 14.23
C LEU A 133 8.26 6.99 14.88
N ILE A 134 7.54 7.79 14.08
CA ILE A 134 6.47 8.68 14.57
C ILE A 134 5.38 7.87 15.28
N ILE A 135 5.02 6.71 14.74
CA ILE A 135 4.02 5.82 15.37
C ILE A 135 4.53 5.30 16.71
N ALA A 136 5.76 4.81 16.74
CA ALA A 136 6.39 4.28 17.95
C ALA A 136 6.49 5.37 19.04
N GLU A 137 6.94 6.57 18.69
CA GLU A 137 7.01 7.70 19.62
C GLU A 137 5.65 8.08 20.19
N LYS A 138 4.62 8.23 19.31
CA LYS A 138 3.24 8.52 19.77
C LYS A 138 2.71 7.43 20.70
N ARG A 139 3.05 6.17 20.44
CA ARG A 139 2.65 5.06 21.32
C ARG A 139 3.37 5.12 22.65
N LEU A 140 4.67 5.36 22.63
CA LEU A 140 5.50 5.51 23.83
C LEU A 140 5.02 6.68 24.72
N GLU A 141 4.67 7.82 24.14
CA GLU A 141 4.09 8.95 24.87
C GLU A 141 2.77 8.56 25.57
N LYS A 142 1.88 7.83 24.86
CA LYS A 142 0.63 7.35 25.47
C LYS A 142 0.88 6.41 26.65
N ILE A 143 1.87 5.53 26.55
CA ILE A 143 2.30 4.64 27.63
C ILE A 143 2.80 5.45 28.83
N LYS A 144 3.70 6.41 28.60
CA LYS A 144 4.24 7.30 29.64
C LYS A 144 3.16 8.11 30.33
N LEU A 145 2.19 8.63 29.58
CA LEU A 145 1.02 9.31 30.13
C LEU A 145 0.14 8.37 30.96
N GLY A 146 -0.05 7.15 30.52
CA GLY A 146 -0.75 6.10 31.27
C GLY A 146 -0.10 5.83 32.63
N TYR A 147 1.21 5.72 32.66
CA TYR A 147 1.96 5.54 33.91
C TYR A 147 1.79 6.69 34.90
N LYS A 148 1.76 7.93 34.42
CA LYS A 148 1.48 9.10 35.27
C LYS A 148 0.06 9.06 35.87
N ARG A 149 -0.86 8.39 35.21
CA ARG A 149 -2.25 8.19 35.66
C ARG A 149 -2.46 6.89 36.46
N GLY A 150 -1.39 6.17 36.79
CA GLY A 150 -1.42 4.95 37.59
C GLY A 150 -1.73 3.66 36.80
N VAL A 151 -1.82 3.72 35.49
CA VAL A 151 -2.05 2.55 34.64
C VAL A 151 -0.71 1.86 34.33
N LYS A 152 -0.38 0.84 35.14
CA LYS A 152 0.84 0.01 34.94
C LYS A 152 0.43 -1.45 34.85
N THR A 153 -0.05 -1.88 33.69
CA THR A 153 -0.36 -3.30 33.47
C THR A 153 0.88 -4.03 32.93
N PRO A 154 1.05 -5.35 33.22
CA PRO A 154 2.17 -6.15 32.70
C PRO A 154 2.24 -6.10 31.15
N ALA A 155 1.11 -6.08 30.47
CA ALA A 155 1.06 -5.97 29.01
C ALA A 155 1.69 -4.67 28.50
N VAL A 156 1.40 -3.53 29.12
CA VAL A 156 1.97 -2.22 28.76
C VAL A 156 3.48 -2.17 29.04
N GLN A 157 3.95 -2.86 30.09
CA GLN A 157 5.38 -2.92 30.40
C GLN A 157 6.17 -3.79 29.41
N ILE A 158 5.53 -4.80 28.82
CA ILE A 158 6.14 -5.63 27.75
C ILE A 158 6.20 -4.83 26.44
N GLU A 159 5.18 -4.05 26.14
CA GLU A 159 5.10 -3.25 24.92
C GLU A 159 6.13 -2.08 24.90
N GLU A 160 6.53 -1.56 26.06
CA GLU A 160 7.51 -0.48 26.17
C GLU A 160 8.95 -0.95 25.88
N LYS A 161 9.24 -2.24 26.01
CA LYS A 161 10.58 -2.84 25.77
C LYS A 161 10.84 -3.13 24.30
#